data_36663eac0730472244d9bdd0cb38db4a
#
_entry.id   36663eac0730472244d9bdd0cb38db4a
#
_cell.length_a   1.000
_cell.length_b   1.000
_cell.length_c   1.000
_cell.angle_alpha   90.00
_cell.angle_beta   90.00
_cell.angle_gamma   90.00
#
_symmetry.space_group_name_H-M   'P 1'
#
loop_
_entity.id
_entity.type
_entity.pdbx_description
1 polymer ?
#
loop_
_entity_poly.entity_id
_entity_poly.type
_entity_poly.pdbx_seq_one_letter_code
_entity_poly.pdbx_strand_id
1 'polypeptide(L)'
;MKKIIYKYLNNLEIAGLAKHDGCPAIFLDQAPDDSDSRWDGSQYGRIIYGLNLKDDSERKVSGTMEIAIAYLFNNKGYKNLLEAKKVLKKAFEGVFLTDADTTISLVWRKSESFQEAIEGQTDVEVCGSILTFDAYAFPKHSYLPLDAVGSLAKHIDEHWDVTVINHTELDEIWKPDDEEVVVYTRLDSMQPGTFPSTYACTWFTNNI
;
A
#
# COMPACT_ATOMS: atom_id res chain seq x y z
N MET A 1 -7.40 7.22 -1.50
CA MET A 1 -6.79 5.88 -1.69
C MET A 1 -7.43 5.05 -2.82
N LYS A 2 -8.75 4.79 -2.83
CA LYS A 2 -9.44 3.97 -3.87
C LYS A 2 -9.16 4.44 -5.31
N LYS A 3 -9.11 5.77 -5.57
CA LYS A 3 -8.77 6.34 -6.89
C LYS A 3 -7.31 6.05 -7.32
N ILE A 4 -6.39 5.96 -6.37
CA ILE A 4 -4.98 5.65 -6.65
C ILE A 4 -4.82 4.19 -7.05
N ILE A 5 -5.50 3.28 -6.34
CA ILE A 5 -5.55 1.86 -6.69
C ILE A 5 -6.10 1.70 -8.10
N TYR A 6 -7.20 2.39 -8.46
CA TYR A 6 -7.74 2.37 -9.82
C TYR A 6 -6.70 2.80 -10.86
N LYS A 7 -6.05 3.95 -10.64
CA LYS A 7 -5.01 4.44 -11.56
C LYS A 7 -3.85 3.46 -11.69
N TYR A 8 -3.45 2.85 -10.58
CA TYR A 8 -2.38 1.86 -10.56
C TYR A 8 -2.78 0.60 -11.35
N LEU A 9 -3.97 0.04 -11.11
CA LEU A 9 -4.53 -1.09 -11.86
C LEU A 9 -4.64 -0.79 -13.36
N ASN A 10 -5.12 0.39 -13.72
CA ASN A 10 -5.32 0.80 -15.11
C ASN A 10 -4.00 0.96 -15.89
N ASN A 11 -2.88 1.13 -15.19
CA ASN A 11 -1.56 1.21 -15.80
C ASN A 11 -0.90 -0.18 -15.96
N LEU A 12 -1.51 -1.24 -15.43
CA LEU A 12 -0.98 -2.59 -15.60
C LEU A 12 -1.44 -3.17 -16.93
N GLU A 13 -0.52 -3.81 -17.65
CA GLU A 13 -0.82 -4.56 -18.88
C GLU A 13 -1.42 -5.92 -18.52
N ILE A 14 -2.73 -5.96 -18.33
CA ILE A 14 -3.47 -7.18 -18.01
C ILE A 14 -4.17 -7.67 -19.28
N ALA A 15 -3.73 -8.81 -19.76
CA ALA A 15 -4.24 -9.38 -21.00
C ALA A 15 -5.71 -9.80 -20.90
N GLY A 16 -6.48 -9.53 -21.95
CA GLY A 16 -7.84 -10.04 -22.12
C GLY A 16 -8.89 -9.39 -21.23
N LEU A 17 -8.63 -8.20 -20.67
CA LEU A 17 -9.68 -7.43 -20.04
C LEU A 17 -10.71 -6.97 -21.06
N ALA A 18 -11.98 -7.08 -20.69
CA ALA A 18 -13.10 -6.48 -21.41
C ALA A 18 -13.02 -4.95 -21.33
N LYS A 19 -13.86 -4.29 -22.08
CA LYS A 19 -14.03 -2.85 -22.01
C LYS A 19 -15.46 -2.51 -21.64
N HIS A 20 -15.60 -1.49 -20.85
CA HIS A 20 -16.87 -0.90 -20.49
C HIS A 20 -16.75 0.62 -20.65
N ASP A 21 -17.63 1.18 -21.48
CA ASP A 21 -17.59 2.62 -21.83
C ASP A 21 -16.21 3.05 -22.37
N GLY A 22 -15.60 2.22 -23.24
CA GLY A 22 -14.29 2.44 -23.83
C GLY A 22 -13.07 2.24 -22.91
N CYS A 23 -13.29 2.04 -21.60
CA CYS A 23 -12.24 1.85 -20.59
C CYS A 23 -12.05 0.35 -20.24
N PRO A 24 -10.86 -0.05 -19.76
CA PRO A 24 -10.69 -1.39 -19.21
C PRO A 24 -11.69 -1.69 -18.09
N ALA A 25 -12.23 -2.90 -18.08
CA ALA A 25 -13.26 -3.33 -17.12
C ALA A 25 -12.68 -3.53 -15.72
N ILE A 26 -12.41 -2.42 -15.03
CA ILE A 26 -11.88 -2.34 -13.65
C ILE A 26 -12.85 -1.53 -12.81
N PHE A 27 -13.43 -2.16 -11.80
CA PHE A 27 -14.52 -1.59 -11.01
C PHE A 27 -14.20 -1.59 -9.53
N LEU A 28 -14.71 -0.58 -8.84
CA LEU A 28 -14.64 -0.48 -7.39
C LEU A 28 -15.89 -1.14 -6.77
N ASP A 29 -15.65 -2.04 -5.84
CA ASP A 29 -16.64 -2.75 -5.01
C ASP A 29 -17.65 -3.60 -5.81
N GLN A 30 -18.12 -3.17 -6.98
CA GLN A 30 -19.10 -3.89 -7.80
C GLN A 30 -18.95 -3.56 -9.29
N ALA A 31 -19.07 -4.58 -10.14
CA ALA A 31 -19.18 -4.39 -11.58
C ALA A 31 -20.61 -4.00 -11.99
N PRO A 32 -20.79 -3.34 -13.12
CA PRO A 32 -22.10 -3.16 -13.75
C PRO A 32 -22.76 -4.50 -14.05
N ASP A 33 -24.09 -4.48 -14.20
CA ASP A 33 -24.86 -5.62 -14.63
C ASP A 33 -24.36 -6.17 -15.98
N ASP A 34 -24.39 -7.47 -16.16
CA ASP A 34 -23.94 -8.11 -17.39
C ASP A 34 -24.79 -7.70 -18.62
N SER A 35 -26.01 -7.21 -18.41
CA SER A 35 -26.90 -6.67 -19.43
C SER A 35 -26.69 -5.19 -19.75
N ASP A 36 -25.74 -4.51 -19.10
CA ASP A 36 -25.47 -3.09 -19.32
C ASP A 36 -25.00 -2.86 -20.78
N SER A 37 -25.69 -1.97 -21.47
CA SER A 37 -25.42 -1.67 -22.89
C SER A 37 -24.08 -1.01 -23.16
N ARG A 38 -23.36 -0.58 -22.11
CA ARG A 38 -22.02 0.04 -22.20
C ARG A 38 -20.89 -0.95 -22.30
N TRP A 39 -21.16 -2.26 -22.25
CA TRP A 39 -20.15 -3.26 -22.52
C TRP A 39 -19.76 -3.26 -24.01
N ASP A 40 -18.46 -3.13 -24.30
CA ASP A 40 -17.91 -3.20 -25.65
C ASP A 40 -17.72 -4.68 -26.08
N GLY A 41 -18.82 -5.40 -26.28
CA GLY A 41 -18.81 -6.82 -26.60
C GLY A 41 -18.96 -7.72 -25.37
N SER A 42 -17.92 -8.47 -25.00
CA SER A 42 -17.99 -9.38 -23.85
C SER A 42 -17.76 -8.64 -22.53
N GLN A 43 -18.56 -8.93 -21.55
CA GLN A 43 -18.41 -8.48 -20.14
C GLN A 43 -17.43 -9.34 -19.33
N TYR A 44 -16.88 -10.39 -19.93
CA TYR A 44 -15.93 -11.30 -19.29
C TYR A 44 -14.48 -10.87 -19.53
N GLY A 45 -13.68 -10.95 -18.50
CA GLY A 45 -12.35 -10.35 -18.41
C GLY A 45 -12.46 -9.05 -17.64
N ARG A 46 -12.87 -9.14 -16.37
CA ARG A 46 -13.10 -7.98 -15.51
C ARG A 46 -12.38 -8.10 -14.18
N ILE A 47 -12.05 -6.95 -13.62
CA ILE A 47 -11.46 -6.82 -12.28
C ILE A 47 -12.43 -6.03 -11.42
N ILE A 48 -12.67 -6.55 -10.22
CA ILE A 48 -13.39 -5.85 -9.15
C ILE A 48 -12.42 -5.73 -7.98
N TYR A 49 -12.20 -4.54 -7.47
CA TYR A 49 -11.34 -4.34 -6.32
C TYR A 49 -12.06 -3.63 -5.20
N GLY A 50 -11.71 -3.97 -3.98
CA GLY A 50 -12.22 -3.35 -2.76
C GLY A 50 -11.08 -3.06 -1.80
N LEU A 51 -11.16 -1.97 -1.07
CA LEU A 51 -10.27 -1.61 0.02
C LEU A 51 -11.10 -1.30 1.25
N ASN A 52 -10.89 -2.08 2.31
CA ASN A 52 -11.52 -1.89 3.60
C ASN A 52 -10.43 -1.60 4.65
N LEU A 53 -10.32 -0.35 5.07
CA LEU A 53 -9.43 0.08 6.14
C LEU A 53 -10.21 0.18 7.44
N LYS A 54 -9.63 -0.33 8.51
CA LYS A 54 -10.18 -0.27 9.87
C LYS A 54 -9.74 1.03 10.53
N ASP A 55 -10.63 1.61 11.28
CA ASP A 55 -10.35 2.74 12.15
C ASP A 55 -10.19 2.25 13.59
N ASP A 56 -9.09 1.54 13.84
CA ASP A 56 -8.78 0.95 15.14
C ASP A 56 -7.29 1.17 15.42
N SER A 57 -6.96 1.81 16.53
CA SER A 57 -5.59 2.17 16.91
C SER A 57 -4.73 0.98 17.34
N GLU A 58 -5.35 -0.11 17.79
CA GLU A 58 -4.64 -1.31 18.27
C GLU A 58 -4.43 -2.38 17.19
N ARG A 59 -4.81 -2.11 15.96
CA ARG A 59 -4.74 -3.06 14.86
C ARG A 59 -3.31 -3.42 14.47
N LYS A 60 -3.07 -4.71 14.24
CA LYS A 60 -1.83 -5.21 13.63
C LYS A 60 -1.80 -4.97 12.12
N VAL A 61 -2.97 -5.13 11.49
CA VAL A 61 -3.21 -4.89 10.07
C VAL A 61 -4.28 -3.82 9.97
N SER A 62 -4.01 -2.77 9.21
CA SER A 62 -4.93 -1.64 9.06
C SER A 62 -6.21 -2.01 8.31
N GLY A 63 -6.15 -3.05 7.49
CA GLY A 63 -7.29 -3.49 6.70
C GLY A 63 -6.93 -4.54 5.67
N THR A 64 -7.82 -4.72 4.71
CA THR A 64 -7.64 -5.66 3.60
C THR A 64 -7.95 -4.99 2.27
N MET A 65 -7.21 -5.36 1.24
CA MET A 65 -7.56 -5.11 -0.15
C MET A 65 -7.85 -6.43 -0.84
N GLU A 66 -8.94 -6.49 -1.55
CA GLU A 66 -9.31 -7.64 -2.37
C GLU A 66 -9.36 -7.25 -3.83
N ILE A 67 -8.83 -8.13 -4.69
CA ILE A 67 -8.90 -8.00 -6.14
C ILE A 67 -9.48 -9.30 -6.67
N ALA A 68 -10.73 -9.24 -7.11
CA ALA A 68 -11.37 -10.34 -7.84
C ALA A 68 -11.14 -10.13 -9.33
N ILE A 69 -10.69 -11.17 -10.00
CA ILE A 69 -10.54 -11.20 -11.47
C ILE A 69 -11.26 -12.40 -12.02
N ALA A 70 -12.04 -12.19 -13.07
CA ALA A 70 -12.85 -13.23 -13.70
C ALA A 70 -12.74 -13.18 -15.22
N TYR A 71 -12.65 -14.35 -15.83
CA TYR A 71 -12.67 -14.57 -17.27
C TYR A 71 -13.67 -15.65 -17.66
N LEU A 72 -14.08 -15.65 -18.90
CA LEU A 72 -14.84 -16.76 -19.45
C LEU A 72 -14.03 -18.06 -19.34
N PHE A 73 -14.67 -19.15 -18.88
CA PHE A 73 -14.01 -20.44 -18.71
C PHE A 73 -13.80 -21.12 -20.07
N ASN A 74 -12.63 -20.90 -20.61
CA ASN A 74 -12.09 -21.56 -21.80
C ASN A 74 -10.56 -21.52 -21.77
N ASN A 75 -9.90 -22.18 -22.68
CA ASN A 75 -8.44 -22.26 -22.71
C ASN A 75 -7.75 -20.88 -22.71
N LYS A 76 -8.30 -19.90 -23.43
CA LYS A 76 -7.76 -18.54 -23.51
C LYS A 76 -8.01 -17.79 -22.20
N GLY A 77 -9.23 -17.84 -21.66
CA GLY A 77 -9.59 -17.17 -20.42
C GLY A 77 -8.82 -17.72 -19.24
N TYR A 78 -8.67 -19.04 -19.14
CA TYR A 78 -7.87 -19.66 -18.09
C TYR A 78 -6.38 -19.25 -18.15
N LYS A 79 -5.80 -19.18 -19.36
CA LYS A 79 -4.44 -18.68 -19.55
C LYS A 79 -4.31 -17.23 -19.11
N ASN A 80 -5.24 -16.37 -19.53
CA ASN A 80 -5.26 -14.97 -19.13
C ASN A 80 -5.39 -14.82 -17.61
N LEU A 81 -6.23 -15.65 -16.97
CA LEU A 81 -6.36 -15.66 -15.50
C LEU A 81 -5.04 -15.93 -14.78
N LEU A 82 -4.29 -16.95 -15.26
CA LEU A 82 -3.01 -17.30 -14.65
C LEU A 82 -1.96 -16.19 -14.81
N GLU A 83 -1.93 -15.54 -15.97
CA GLU A 83 -1.04 -14.40 -16.23
C GLU A 83 -1.43 -13.18 -15.39
N ALA A 84 -2.72 -12.84 -15.37
CA ALA A 84 -3.24 -11.73 -14.57
C ALA A 84 -2.96 -11.89 -13.07
N LYS A 85 -3.12 -13.10 -12.52
CA LYS A 85 -2.76 -13.40 -11.12
C LYS A 85 -1.30 -13.09 -10.84
N LYS A 86 -0.38 -13.47 -11.71
CA LYS A 86 1.06 -13.21 -11.56
C LYS A 86 1.35 -11.70 -11.62
N VAL A 87 0.76 -11.02 -12.62
CA VAL A 87 0.93 -9.56 -12.77
C VAL A 87 0.42 -8.82 -11.54
N LEU A 88 -0.81 -9.10 -11.10
CA LEU A 88 -1.43 -8.45 -9.96
C LEU A 88 -0.66 -8.72 -8.66
N LYS A 89 -0.30 -9.98 -8.39
CA LYS A 89 0.48 -10.32 -7.21
C LYS A 89 1.81 -9.56 -7.19
N LYS A 90 2.57 -9.59 -8.29
CA LYS A 90 3.86 -8.90 -8.41
C LYS A 90 3.72 -7.38 -8.28
N ALA A 91 2.66 -6.81 -8.85
CA ALA A 91 2.44 -5.37 -8.86
C ALA A 91 2.07 -4.81 -7.48
N PHE A 92 1.34 -5.59 -6.68
CA PHE A 92 0.85 -5.13 -5.38
C PHE A 92 1.65 -5.64 -4.18
N GLU A 93 2.50 -6.65 -4.35
CA GLU A 93 3.35 -7.15 -3.27
C GLU A 93 4.40 -6.13 -2.87
N GLY A 94 4.33 -5.66 -1.62
CA GLY A 94 5.29 -4.69 -1.07
C GLY A 94 5.20 -3.27 -1.66
N VAL A 95 4.17 -2.97 -2.46
CA VAL A 95 4.03 -1.64 -3.04
C VAL A 95 3.56 -0.62 -1.99
N PHE A 96 4.06 0.60 -2.12
CA PHE A 96 3.58 1.76 -1.36
C PHE A 96 2.74 2.64 -2.27
N LEU A 97 1.47 2.80 -1.93
CA LEU A 97 0.55 3.68 -2.62
C LEU A 97 0.22 4.86 -1.71
N THR A 98 0.45 6.07 -2.19
CA THR A 98 0.31 7.30 -1.39
C THR A 98 -0.75 8.21 -2.00
N ASP A 99 -1.64 8.72 -1.18
CA ASP A 99 -2.50 9.87 -1.49
C ASP A 99 -2.16 11.08 -0.60
N ALA A 100 -3.02 12.10 -0.61
CA ALA A 100 -2.75 13.33 0.14
C ALA A 100 -2.58 13.10 1.64
N ASP A 101 -3.30 12.12 2.21
CA ASP A 101 -3.47 11.97 3.65
C ASP A 101 -2.90 10.65 4.20
N THR A 102 -2.71 9.65 3.34
CA THR A 102 -2.36 8.30 3.78
C THR A 102 -1.48 7.60 2.75
N THR A 103 -0.49 6.87 3.23
CA THR A 103 0.23 5.86 2.45
C THR A 103 -0.23 4.48 2.89
N ILE A 104 -0.43 3.57 1.96
CA ILE A 104 -0.65 2.16 2.28
C ILE A 104 0.46 1.30 1.70
N SER A 105 0.86 0.28 2.44
CA SER A 105 1.65 -0.85 1.94
C SER A 105 0.77 -2.08 1.88
N LEU A 106 0.95 -2.88 0.84
CA LEU A 106 0.16 -4.06 0.59
C LEU A 106 1.05 -5.30 0.63
N VAL A 107 0.63 -6.30 1.40
CA VAL A 107 1.32 -7.58 1.52
C VAL A 107 0.36 -8.69 1.13
N TRP A 108 0.77 -9.50 0.16
CA TRP A 108 -0.06 -10.61 -0.28
C TRP A 108 -0.32 -11.62 0.84
N ARG A 109 -1.58 -12.00 0.99
CA ARG A 109 -2.03 -12.93 2.04
C ARG A 109 -2.42 -14.29 1.46
N LYS A 110 -3.36 -14.29 0.51
CA LYS A 110 -3.88 -15.52 -0.11
C LYS A 110 -4.48 -15.26 -1.49
N SER A 111 -4.69 -16.36 -2.22
CA SER A 111 -5.50 -16.36 -3.45
C SER A 111 -6.47 -17.53 -3.41
N GLU A 112 -7.71 -17.26 -3.70
CA GLU A 112 -8.78 -18.24 -3.79
C GLU A 112 -9.28 -18.28 -5.24
N SER A 113 -9.37 -19.46 -5.82
CA SER A 113 -9.89 -19.62 -7.18
C SER A 113 -11.34 -20.10 -7.12
N PHE A 114 -12.15 -19.64 -8.06
CA PHE A 114 -13.53 -20.07 -8.22
C PHE A 114 -13.84 -20.38 -9.68
N GLN A 115 -14.87 -21.19 -9.87
CA GLN A 115 -15.47 -21.47 -11.18
C GLN A 115 -16.98 -21.53 -10.94
N GLU A 116 -17.72 -20.76 -11.69
CA GLU A 116 -19.15 -20.59 -11.50
C GLU A 116 -19.85 -20.58 -12.84
N ALA A 117 -21.02 -21.26 -12.91
CA ALA A 117 -21.94 -21.14 -14.02
C ALA A 117 -22.68 -19.79 -13.92
N ILE A 118 -22.94 -19.17 -15.05
CA ILE A 118 -23.68 -17.91 -15.10
C ILE A 118 -25.17 -18.20 -15.03
N GLU A 119 -25.84 -17.59 -14.07
CA GLU A 119 -27.28 -17.74 -13.91
C GLU A 119 -28.03 -17.30 -15.17
N GLY A 120 -28.93 -18.14 -15.65
CA GLY A 120 -29.73 -17.89 -16.86
C GLY A 120 -29.02 -18.14 -18.20
N GLN A 121 -27.76 -18.56 -18.19
CA GLN A 121 -27.01 -18.94 -19.40
C GLN A 121 -26.56 -20.40 -19.28
N THR A 122 -27.24 -21.29 -20.02
CA THR A 122 -26.80 -22.69 -20.18
C THR A 122 -25.47 -22.73 -20.92
N ASP A 123 -24.50 -23.43 -20.36
CA ASP A 123 -23.17 -23.68 -20.96
C ASP A 123 -22.16 -22.50 -20.91
N VAL A 124 -22.44 -21.43 -20.15
CA VAL A 124 -21.46 -20.36 -19.94
C VAL A 124 -20.95 -20.41 -18.52
N GLU A 125 -19.67 -20.64 -18.37
CA GLU A 125 -19.00 -20.64 -17.08
C GLU A 125 -17.93 -19.57 -17.04
N VAL A 126 -17.68 -19.04 -15.87
CA VAL A 126 -16.56 -18.13 -15.57
C VAL A 126 -15.56 -18.80 -14.64
N CYS A 127 -14.29 -18.54 -14.88
CA CYS A 127 -13.23 -18.88 -13.94
C CYS A 127 -12.63 -17.59 -13.39
N GLY A 128 -12.30 -17.60 -12.12
CA GLY A 128 -11.76 -16.42 -11.49
C GLY A 128 -10.85 -16.70 -10.30
N SER A 129 -10.31 -15.66 -9.75
CA SER A 129 -9.54 -15.71 -8.53
C SER A 129 -9.69 -14.42 -7.73
N ILE A 130 -9.80 -14.56 -6.43
CA ILE A 130 -9.77 -13.46 -5.47
C ILE A 130 -8.38 -13.44 -4.84
N LEU A 131 -7.66 -12.34 -5.03
CA LEU A 131 -6.39 -12.09 -4.36
C LEU A 131 -6.66 -11.18 -3.17
N THR A 132 -6.26 -11.62 -1.99
CA THR A 132 -6.38 -10.86 -0.75
C THR A 132 -5.02 -10.39 -0.30
N PHE A 133 -4.91 -9.10 -0.03
CA PHE A 133 -3.73 -8.44 0.52
C PHE A 133 -4.06 -7.84 1.89
N ASP A 134 -3.15 -7.98 2.82
CA ASP A 134 -3.18 -7.21 4.06
C ASP A 134 -2.72 -5.77 3.74
N ALA A 135 -3.53 -4.81 4.15
CA ALA A 135 -3.25 -3.40 3.96
C ALA A 135 -2.73 -2.78 5.26
N TYR A 136 -1.56 -2.18 5.19
CA TYR A 136 -0.92 -1.45 6.27
C TYR A 136 -1.01 0.03 5.94
N ALA A 137 -1.82 0.77 6.68
CA ALA A 137 -2.03 2.20 6.47
C ALA A 137 -1.11 3.02 7.36
N PHE A 138 -0.45 3.96 6.74
CA PHE A 138 0.42 4.95 7.39
C PHE A 138 -0.21 6.32 7.18
N PRO A 139 -1.08 6.77 8.09
CA PRO A 139 -1.66 8.10 7.99
C PRO A 139 -0.54 9.13 8.07
N LYS A 140 -0.70 10.23 7.34
CA LYS A 140 0.24 11.32 7.37
C LYS A 140 0.26 11.92 8.78
N HIS A 141 1.39 11.81 9.42
CA HIS A 141 1.60 12.48 10.71
C HIS A 141 2.01 13.93 10.47
N SER A 142 1.56 14.82 11.34
CA SER A 142 1.98 16.23 11.36
C SER A 142 3.45 16.40 11.77
N TYR A 143 4.06 15.34 12.30
CA TYR A 143 5.45 15.32 12.76
C TYR A 143 6.33 14.60 11.74
N LEU A 144 7.28 15.33 11.18
CA LEU A 144 8.36 14.75 10.38
C LEU A 144 9.40 14.12 11.32
N PRO A 145 10.18 13.12 10.84
CA PRO A 145 11.30 12.57 11.65
C PRO A 145 12.28 13.62 12.15
N LEU A 146 12.45 14.72 11.40
CA LEU A 146 13.24 15.89 11.81
C LEU A 146 12.70 16.54 13.08
N ASP A 147 11.38 16.60 13.25
CA ASP A 147 10.77 17.14 14.47
C ASP A 147 11.04 16.27 15.68
N ALA A 148 11.20 14.97 15.51
CA ALA A 148 11.55 14.08 16.61
C ALA A 148 13.00 14.32 17.08
N VAL A 149 13.93 14.58 16.16
CA VAL A 149 15.33 14.93 16.50
C VAL A 149 15.37 16.29 17.21
N GLY A 150 14.69 17.28 16.64
CA GLY A 150 14.59 18.61 17.26
C GLY A 150 13.91 18.58 18.63
N SER A 151 12.83 17.78 18.80
CA SER A 151 12.15 17.61 20.08
C SER A 151 13.05 16.94 21.13
N LEU A 152 13.85 15.94 20.72
CA LEU A 152 14.82 15.30 21.61
C LEU A 152 15.94 16.27 22.01
N ALA A 153 16.50 17.00 21.05
CA ALA A 153 17.52 18.01 21.30
C ALA A 153 17.03 19.04 22.31
N LYS A 154 15.84 19.58 22.09
CA LYS A 154 15.21 20.54 23.00
C LYS A 154 14.97 19.96 24.39
N HIS A 155 14.50 18.71 24.49
CA HIS A 155 14.28 18.06 25.78
C HIS A 155 15.60 17.88 26.55
N ILE A 156 16.69 17.53 25.88
CA ILE A 156 18.01 17.40 26.52
C ILE A 156 18.51 18.77 26.99
N ASP A 157 18.43 19.79 26.14
CA ASP A 157 18.85 21.16 26.44
C ASP A 157 18.08 21.77 27.65
N GLU A 158 16.78 21.48 27.76
CA GLU A 158 15.94 21.96 28.85
C GLU A 158 16.20 21.28 30.21
N HIS A 159 16.73 20.04 30.21
CA HIS A 159 16.81 19.22 31.42
C HIS A 159 18.24 18.95 31.89
N TRP A 160 19.24 19.17 31.05
CA TRP A 160 20.64 18.91 31.35
C TRP A 160 21.50 20.13 30.97
N ASP A 161 22.49 20.43 31.83
CA ASP A 161 23.45 21.48 31.55
C ASP A 161 24.53 20.96 30.58
N VAL A 162 24.15 20.85 29.32
CA VAL A 162 25.00 20.32 28.22
C VAL A 162 24.71 21.10 26.97
N THR A 163 25.69 21.21 26.08
CA THR A 163 25.48 21.77 24.75
C THR A 163 24.88 20.71 23.85
N VAL A 164 23.72 21.00 23.27
CA VAL A 164 23.05 20.09 22.36
C VAL A 164 23.16 20.57 20.92
N ILE A 165 23.63 19.70 20.03
CA ILE A 165 23.78 20.00 18.61
C ILE A 165 22.89 19.06 17.79
N ASN A 166 22.02 19.65 17.00
CA ASN A 166 21.25 18.91 16.02
C ASN A 166 22.09 18.71 14.77
N HIS A 167 22.54 17.47 14.53
CA HIS A 167 23.43 17.13 13.43
C HIS A 167 22.86 17.46 12.05
N THR A 168 21.54 17.61 11.90
CA THR A 168 20.92 17.98 10.61
C THR A 168 21.05 19.46 10.28
N GLU A 169 21.43 20.29 11.25
CA GLU A 169 21.57 21.75 11.12
C GLU A 169 23.01 22.20 10.95
N LEU A 170 23.97 21.27 11.01
CA LEU A 170 25.37 21.58 10.91
C LEU A 170 25.90 21.32 9.48
N ASP A 171 26.41 22.36 8.85
CA ASP A 171 27.18 22.25 7.59
C ASP A 171 28.63 21.79 7.85
N GLU A 172 29.15 21.96 9.07
CA GLU A 172 30.51 21.59 9.45
C GLU A 172 30.52 20.85 10.81
N ILE A 173 31.49 19.96 11.00
CA ILE A 173 31.72 19.29 12.27
C ILE A 173 32.33 20.31 13.25
N TRP A 174 31.55 20.68 14.25
CA TRP A 174 32.02 21.52 15.34
C TRP A 174 32.81 20.68 16.36
N LYS A 175 33.98 21.16 16.76
CA LYS A 175 34.80 20.49 17.76
C LYS A 175 34.61 21.24 19.10
N PRO A 176 34.09 20.57 20.15
CA PRO A 176 33.95 21.19 21.48
C PRO A 176 35.32 21.44 22.13
N ASP A 177 35.34 22.35 23.08
CA ASP A 177 36.47 22.50 23.97
C ASP A 177 36.58 21.31 24.94
N ASP A 178 37.79 21.03 25.43
CA ASP A 178 38.09 19.82 26.23
C ASP A 178 37.26 19.72 27.56
N GLU A 179 36.66 20.80 28.01
CA GLU A 179 35.86 20.86 29.24
C GLU A 179 34.34 20.86 29.00
N GLU A 180 33.91 20.85 27.73
CA GLU A 180 32.50 20.97 27.40
C GLU A 180 31.89 19.59 27.05
N VAL A 181 30.74 19.28 27.69
CA VAL A 181 29.96 18.10 27.33
C VAL A 181 28.99 18.44 26.21
N VAL A 182 29.16 17.79 25.07
CA VAL A 182 28.32 18.03 23.90
C VAL A 182 27.54 16.77 23.53
N VAL A 183 26.27 16.95 23.32
CA VAL A 183 25.36 15.86 22.85
C VAL A 183 24.94 16.13 21.42
N TYR A 184 25.24 15.18 20.53
CA TYR A 184 24.80 15.22 19.15
C TYR A 184 23.54 14.38 18.98
N THR A 185 22.48 14.99 18.53
CA THR A 185 21.25 14.28 18.19
C THR A 185 21.16 14.09 16.68
N ARG A 186 20.93 12.87 16.22
CA ARG A 186 20.73 12.56 14.80
C ARG A 186 19.74 11.43 14.62
N LEU A 187 19.06 11.41 13.47
CA LEU A 187 18.31 10.25 13.04
C LEU A 187 19.28 9.27 12.36
N ASP A 188 19.48 8.09 12.94
CA ASP A 188 20.35 7.06 12.37
C ASP A 188 19.61 6.22 11.35
N SER A 189 18.45 5.70 11.72
CA SER A 189 17.63 4.89 10.82
C SER A 189 16.14 5.01 11.17
N MET A 190 15.32 4.78 10.17
CA MET A 190 13.88 4.63 10.33
C MET A 190 13.47 3.30 9.74
N GLN A 191 12.94 2.42 10.57
CA GLN A 191 12.45 1.13 10.14
C GLN A 191 10.95 1.04 10.40
N PRO A 192 10.16 0.55 9.45
CA PRO A 192 8.77 0.23 9.71
C PRO A 192 8.72 -0.84 10.81
N GLY A 193 7.95 -0.57 11.85
CA GLY A 193 7.72 -1.54 12.91
C GLY A 193 6.95 -2.76 12.42
N THR A 194 6.87 -3.77 13.26
CA THR A 194 6.10 -5.00 13.01
C THR A 194 4.59 -4.71 12.84
N PHE A 195 4.14 -3.56 13.31
CA PHE A 195 2.78 -3.08 13.20
C PHE A 195 2.73 -1.85 12.29
N PRO A 196 1.70 -1.72 11.46
CA PRO A 196 1.62 -0.70 10.41
C PRO A 196 1.57 0.75 10.91
N SER A 197 1.24 0.97 12.16
CA SER A 197 1.21 2.31 12.77
C SER A 197 2.45 2.67 13.57
N THR A 198 3.46 1.79 13.62
CA THR A 198 4.63 1.98 14.47
C THR A 198 5.88 2.08 13.62
N TYR A 199 6.55 3.21 13.70
CA TYR A 199 7.93 3.36 13.22
C TYR A 199 8.85 3.24 14.43
N ALA A 200 9.80 2.29 14.38
CA ALA A 200 10.87 2.24 15.36
C ALA A 200 11.97 3.21 14.91
N CYS A 201 12.19 4.27 15.66
CA CYS A 201 13.35 5.13 15.52
C CYS A 201 14.41 4.66 16.50
N THR A 202 15.58 4.30 16.01
CA THR A 202 16.73 3.98 16.84
C THR A 202 17.59 5.23 16.97
N TRP A 203 17.79 5.69 18.18
CA TRP A 203 18.59 6.86 18.48
C TRP A 203 19.95 6.40 19.01
N PHE A 204 21.01 6.89 18.44
CA PHE A 204 22.35 6.71 19.00
C PHE A 204 22.84 8.05 19.54
N THR A 205 23.12 8.08 20.82
CA THR A 205 23.96 9.10 21.42
C THR A 205 25.40 8.58 21.36
N ASN A 206 26.25 9.19 20.54
CA ASN A 206 27.67 8.93 20.64
C ASN A 206 28.20 9.78 21.81
N ASN A 207 28.52 9.11 22.91
CA ASN A 207 29.41 9.73 23.91
C ASN A 207 30.82 9.69 23.34
N ILE A 208 31.39 10.84 23.13
CA ILE A 208 32.80 11.02 22.86
C ILE A 208 33.54 11.16 24.17
#